data_4143f7bbe3f98c4dd9291aae44bbc6d4
#
_entry.id   4143f7bbe3f98c4dd9291aae44bbc6d4
#
_cell.length_a   1.000
_cell.length_b   1.000
_cell.length_c   1.000
_cell.angle_alpha   90.00
_cell.angle_beta   90.00
_cell.angle_gamma   90.00
#
_symmetry.space_group_name_H-M   'P 1'
#
loop_
_entity.id
_entity.type
_entity.pdbx_description
1 polymer ?
#
loop_
_entity_poly.entity_id
_entity_poly.type
_entity_poly.pdbx_seq_one_letter_code
_entity_poly.pdbx_strand_id
1 'polypeptide(L)'
;ILHTGAGTNVLVDLVVDGSEHLIIPRDVQRDHIHGRFIHVDFLAVRRDEKLQLSIPVRIVGESVGVKAGGVVEHHLWEVEVESLPGDVPEAIDADISALEIGMSLRVSDLVAPKGATILTNPDESVVAVQQPQMAVELEEEEAAEGEAVEGEAAEGEEGEAAGEGEGAGEAAERSEG
;
A
#
# COMPACT_ATOMS: atom_id res chain seq x y z
N ILE A 1 15.72 -5.41 -24.37
CA ILE A 1 16.12 -4.78 -23.11
C ILE A 1 14.85 -4.40 -22.32
N LEU A 2 13.95 -3.56 -22.85
CA LEU A 2 12.74 -3.08 -22.16
C LEU A 2 11.65 -4.17 -21.96
N HIS A 3 11.79 -5.33 -22.54
CA HIS A 3 10.90 -6.50 -22.35
C HIS A 3 11.49 -7.57 -21.40
N THR A 4 12.70 -7.35 -20.90
CA THR A 4 13.34 -8.27 -19.96
C THR A 4 12.82 -7.95 -18.55
N GLY A 5 12.62 -8.96 -17.71
CA GLY A 5 12.12 -8.80 -16.33
C GLY A 5 13.03 -7.99 -15.37
N ALA A 6 14.12 -7.44 -15.89
CA ALA A 6 15.09 -6.61 -15.17
C ALA A 6 14.62 -5.15 -14.92
N GLY A 7 13.41 -4.79 -15.35
CA GLY A 7 12.86 -3.45 -15.12
C GLY A 7 13.60 -2.32 -15.84
N THR A 8 13.52 -1.11 -15.26
CA THR A 8 14.14 0.12 -15.79
C THR A 8 15.57 0.33 -15.32
N ASN A 9 16.05 -0.39 -14.31
CA ASN A 9 17.35 -0.17 -13.65
C ASN A 9 18.47 -0.99 -14.28
N VAL A 10 18.54 -1.04 -15.61
CA VAL A 10 19.56 -1.80 -16.36
C VAL A 10 20.54 -0.86 -17.00
N LEU A 11 21.83 -1.16 -16.81
CA LEU A 11 22.91 -0.45 -17.47
C LEU A 11 22.99 -0.88 -18.95
N VAL A 12 22.99 0.07 -19.86
CA VAL A 12 22.99 -0.17 -21.32
C VAL A 12 24.10 0.63 -21.98
N ASP A 13 24.88 -0.03 -22.85
CA ASP A 13 25.81 0.65 -23.73
C ASP A 13 25.06 1.04 -25.02
N LEU A 14 24.85 2.33 -25.22
CA LEU A 14 24.19 2.88 -26.40
C LEU A 14 25.23 3.42 -27.37
N VAL A 15 25.19 2.95 -28.61
CA VAL A 15 26.06 3.45 -29.68
C VAL A 15 25.28 4.46 -30.53
N VAL A 16 25.72 5.73 -30.50
CA VAL A 16 25.16 6.81 -31.30
C VAL A 16 26.27 7.41 -32.17
N ASP A 17 26.08 7.42 -33.46
CA ASP A 17 27.04 7.96 -34.44
C ASP A 17 28.46 7.39 -34.27
N GLY A 18 28.59 6.14 -33.83
CA GLY A 18 29.87 5.47 -33.62
C GLY A 18 30.53 5.79 -32.26
N SER A 19 29.88 6.54 -31.40
CA SER A 19 30.31 6.81 -30.03
C SER A 19 29.50 5.97 -29.05
N GLU A 20 30.19 5.31 -28.09
CA GLU A 20 29.56 4.52 -27.03
C GLU A 20 29.24 5.42 -25.84
N HIS A 21 27.99 5.38 -25.40
CA HIS A 21 27.48 6.07 -24.22
C HIS A 21 26.87 5.06 -23.25
N LEU A 22 27.32 5.10 -22.02
CA LEU A 22 26.73 4.32 -20.94
C LEU A 22 25.49 5.05 -20.44
N ILE A 23 24.34 4.37 -20.47
CA ILE A 23 23.05 4.95 -20.13
C ILE A 23 22.25 4.05 -19.21
N ILE A 24 21.33 4.66 -18.43
CA ILE A 24 20.30 3.98 -17.66
C ILE A 24 18.94 4.55 -18.10
N PRO A 25 17.92 3.71 -18.41
CA PRO A 25 16.57 4.18 -18.63
C PRO A 25 16.02 4.81 -17.34
N ARG A 26 15.48 6.03 -17.44
CA ARG A 26 14.91 6.76 -16.28
C ARG A 26 13.40 6.71 -16.28
N ASP A 27 12.77 6.99 -17.41
CA ASP A 27 11.32 6.94 -17.59
C ASP A 27 10.96 6.24 -18.88
N VAL A 28 9.90 5.42 -18.80
CA VAL A 28 9.42 4.62 -19.94
C VAL A 28 7.93 4.81 -20.08
N GLN A 29 7.51 5.57 -21.08
CA GLN A 29 6.10 5.75 -21.41
C GLN A 29 5.64 4.68 -22.39
N ARG A 30 4.62 3.95 -21.99
CA ARG A 30 4.02 2.89 -22.79
C ARG A 30 2.56 3.17 -23.07
N ASP A 31 2.15 2.99 -24.31
CA ASP A 31 0.74 2.96 -24.70
C ASP A 31 0.09 1.67 -24.17
N HIS A 32 -0.84 1.81 -23.24
CA HIS A 32 -1.54 0.66 -22.64
C HIS A 32 -2.48 -0.05 -23.62
N ILE A 33 -2.97 0.67 -24.66
CA ILE A 33 -3.92 0.13 -25.63
C ILE A 33 -3.18 -0.72 -26.68
N HIS A 34 -2.10 -0.18 -27.25
CA HIS A 34 -1.36 -0.84 -28.33
C HIS A 34 -0.10 -1.56 -27.85
N GLY A 35 0.27 -1.41 -26.58
CA GLY A 35 1.45 -2.02 -25.99
C GLY A 35 2.78 -1.50 -26.54
N ARG A 36 2.80 -0.33 -27.19
CA ARG A 36 3.99 0.27 -27.80
C ARG A 36 4.65 1.25 -26.84
N PHE A 37 5.98 1.32 -26.94
CA PHE A 37 6.73 2.39 -26.27
C PHE A 37 6.53 3.69 -27.03
N ILE A 38 6.12 4.76 -26.31
CA ILE A 38 5.90 6.10 -26.85
C ILE A 38 7.16 6.92 -26.66
N HIS A 39 7.71 6.87 -25.45
CA HIS A 39 8.89 7.65 -25.06
C HIS A 39 9.75 6.86 -24.09
N VAL A 40 11.07 7.05 -24.18
CA VAL A 40 12.03 6.50 -23.22
C VAL A 40 13.08 7.55 -22.96
N ASP A 41 13.22 7.96 -21.70
CA ASP A 41 14.24 8.87 -21.24
C ASP A 41 15.47 8.10 -20.76
N PHE A 42 16.62 8.49 -21.26
CA PHE A 42 17.89 7.90 -20.89
C PHE A 42 18.76 8.89 -20.14
N LEU A 43 19.30 8.45 -19.02
CA LEU A 43 20.31 9.18 -18.28
C LEU A 43 21.70 8.69 -18.68
N ALA A 44 22.54 9.58 -19.24
CA ALA A 44 23.94 9.26 -19.51
C ALA A 44 24.71 9.26 -18.18
N VAL A 45 25.39 8.16 -17.88
CA VAL A 45 26.09 7.94 -16.61
C VAL A 45 27.57 7.68 -16.82
N ARG A 46 28.37 7.99 -15.80
CA ARG A 46 29.81 7.67 -15.75
C ARG A 46 30.02 6.56 -14.73
N ARG A 47 30.92 5.64 -15.02
CA ARG A 47 31.20 4.49 -14.14
C ARG A 47 31.68 4.88 -12.73
N ASP A 48 32.31 6.06 -12.64
CA ASP A 48 32.96 6.54 -11.40
C ASP A 48 32.06 7.50 -10.60
N GLU A 49 30.87 7.82 -11.08
CA GLU A 49 29.96 8.78 -10.46
C GLU A 49 28.79 8.04 -9.80
N LYS A 50 28.53 8.37 -8.53
CA LYS A 50 27.38 7.87 -7.82
C LYS A 50 26.10 8.52 -8.35
N LEU A 51 25.06 7.75 -8.48
CA LEU A 51 23.77 8.21 -8.95
C LEU A 51 22.66 7.79 -8.00
N GLN A 52 21.61 8.59 -7.98
CA GLN A 52 20.40 8.32 -7.22
C GLN A 52 19.35 7.76 -8.18
N LEU A 53 18.80 6.62 -7.81
CA LEU A 53 17.81 5.89 -8.60
C LEU A 53 16.68 5.41 -7.69
N SER A 54 15.46 5.37 -8.23
CA SER A 54 14.34 4.69 -7.61
C SER A 54 14.39 3.21 -7.98
N ILE A 55 14.46 2.34 -6.97
CA ILE A 55 14.55 0.90 -7.15
C ILE A 55 13.26 0.27 -6.64
N PRO A 56 12.60 -0.59 -7.46
CA PRO A 56 11.37 -1.23 -7.05
C PRO A 56 11.62 -2.22 -5.90
N VAL A 57 10.67 -2.25 -4.96
CA VAL A 57 10.66 -3.22 -3.86
C VAL A 57 9.83 -4.42 -4.29
N ARG A 58 10.42 -5.60 -4.18
CA ARG A 58 9.76 -6.86 -4.46
C ARG A 58 9.47 -7.62 -3.17
N ILE A 59 8.21 -7.93 -2.94
CA ILE A 59 7.79 -8.73 -1.80
C ILE A 59 8.17 -10.18 -2.05
N VAL A 60 8.86 -10.79 -1.07
CA VAL A 60 9.29 -12.19 -1.11
C VAL A 60 8.76 -12.90 0.14
N GLY A 61 8.34 -14.16 -0.06
CA GLY A 61 7.82 -14.99 1.01
C GLY A 61 6.30 -14.87 1.18
N GLU A 62 5.75 -15.65 2.08
CA GLU A 62 4.33 -15.67 2.44
C GLU A 62 4.21 -15.41 3.93
N SER A 63 3.55 -14.32 4.32
CA SER A 63 3.48 -13.92 5.73
C SER A 63 2.57 -14.84 6.54
N VAL A 64 2.92 -15.02 7.82
CA VAL A 64 2.09 -15.71 8.81
C VAL A 64 0.74 -15.00 8.95
N GLY A 65 0.73 -13.66 8.89
CA GLY A 65 -0.47 -12.85 8.97
C GLY A 65 -1.43 -13.08 7.80
N VAL A 66 -0.92 -13.27 6.56
CA VAL A 66 -1.76 -13.62 5.40
C VAL A 66 -2.40 -14.99 5.58
N LYS A 67 -1.64 -15.98 6.10
CA LYS A 67 -2.20 -17.31 6.41
C LYS A 67 -3.28 -17.27 7.48
N ALA A 68 -3.22 -16.29 8.37
CA ALA A 68 -4.23 -16.06 9.40
C ALA A 68 -5.42 -15.20 8.91
N GLY A 69 -5.48 -14.86 7.62
CA GLY A 69 -6.58 -14.10 7.02
C GLY A 69 -6.31 -12.60 6.86
N GLY A 70 -5.09 -12.13 7.14
CA GLY A 70 -4.70 -10.74 6.90
C GLY A 70 -4.50 -10.41 5.43
N VAL A 71 -4.55 -9.13 5.11
CA VAL A 71 -4.28 -8.57 3.77
C VAL A 71 -2.97 -7.80 3.79
N VAL A 72 -2.15 -8.01 2.76
CA VAL A 72 -0.90 -7.25 2.57
C VAL A 72 -1.22 -5.93 1.91
N GLU A 73 -0.84 -4.85 2.54
CA GLU A 73 -0.91 -3.50 2.00
C GLU A 73 0.50 -3.01 1.66
N HIS A 74 0.70 -2.61 0.42
CA HIS A 74 1.96 -2.12 -0.10
C HIS A 74 1.94 -0.60 -0.12
N HIS A 75 2.68 0.03 0.79
CA HIS A 75 2.74 1.49 0.92
C HIS A 75 3.80 2.11 0.01
N LEU A 76 5.00 1.51 -0.05
CA LEU A 76 6.12 2.00 -0.85
C LEU A 76 6.49 0.98 -1.93
N TRP A 77 6.27 1.35 -3.19
CA TRP A 77 6.62 0.53 -4.35
C TRP A 77 8.07 0.66 -4.77
N GLU A 78 8.67 1.83 -4.50
CA GLU A 78 10.02 2.18 -4.89
C GLU A 78 10.76 2.85 -3.74
N VAL A 79 12.06 2.62 -3.65
CA VAL A 79 12.95 3.20 -2.63
C VAL A 79 14.09 3.92 -3.34
N GLU A 80 14.39 5.15 -2.91
CA GLU A 80 15.52 5.91 -3.43
C GLU A 80 16.84 5.37 -2.87
N VAL A 81 17.75 5.06 -3.79
CA VAL A 81 19.05 4.49 -3.46
C VAL A 81 20.16 5.21 -4.19
N GLU A 82 21.25 5.49 -3.48
CA GLU A 82 22.51 5.99 -4.06
C GLU A 82 23.45 4.82 -4.28
N SER A 83 23.89 4.61 -5.52
CA SER A 83 24.84 3.55 -5.88
C SER A 83 25.72 3.93 -7.06
N LEU A 84 26.79 3.16 -7.27
CA LEU A 84 27.54 3.22 -8.53
C LEU A 84 26.78 2.49 -9.63
N PRO A 85 26.92 2.90 -10.90
CA PRO A 85 26.19 2.27 -12.03
C PRO A 85 26.42 0.76 -12.15
N GLY A 86 27.57 0.26 -11.73
CA GLY A 86 27.89 -1.17 -11.77
C GLY A 86 27.25 -1.99 -10.64
N ASP A 87 26.79 -1.34 -9.58
CA ASP A 87 26.27 -1.98 -8.37
C ASP A 87 24.76 -1.74 -8.18
N VAL A 88 24.08 -1.23 -9.23
CA VAL A 88 22.64 -0.99 -9.20
C VAL A 88 21.89 -2.32 -9.18
N PRO A 89 21.08 -2.61 -8.15
CA PRO A 89 20.27 -3.82 -8.12
C PRO A 89 19.02 -3.66 -8.97
N GLU A 90 18.49 -4.76 -9.49
CA GLU A 90 17.24 -4.78 -10.26
C GLU A 90 16.01 -4.53 -9.37
N ALA A 91 16.03 -5.04 -8.15
CA ALA A 91 14.98 -4.89 -7.15
C ALA A 91 15.57 -5.07 -5.74
N ILE A 92 14.87 -4.56 -4.73
CA ILE A 92 15.16 -4.81 -3.33
C ILE A 92 14.14 -5.81 -2.81
N ASP A 93 14.61 -6.93 -2.28
CA ASP A 93 13.74 -7.97 -1.76
C ASP A 93 13.29 -7.61 -0.32
N ALA A 94 11.98 -7.54 -0.13
CA ALA A 94 11.32 -7.35 1.16
C ALA A 94 10.74 -8.68 1.62
N ASP A 95 11.39 -9.33 2.60
CA ASP A 95 10.92 -10.60 3.15
C ASP A 95 9.81 -10.35 4.19
N ILE A 96 8.60 -10.79 3.85
CA ILE A 96 7.42 -10.67 4.69
C ILE A 96 7.11 -11.94 5.49
N SER A 97 7.94 -12.98 5.41
CA SER A 97 7.63 -14.31 5.97
C SER A 97 7.37 -14.28 7.48
N ALA A 98 7.99 -13.37 8.22
CA ALA A 98 7.87 -13.22 9.66
C ALA A 98 6.77 -12.23 10.11
N LEU A 99 6.07 -11.57 9.17
CA LEU A 99 5.08 -10.56 9.52
C LEU A 99 3.76 -11.20 9.98
N GLU A 100 3.29 -10.74 11.12
CA GLU A 100 1.97 -11.06 11.70
C GLU A 100 0.97 -9.94 11.36
N ILE A 101 -0.33 -10.19 11.63
CA ILE A 101 -1.39 -9.19 11.46
C ILE A 101 -1.12 -8.00 12.39
N GLY A 102 -1.19 -6.78 11.86
CA GLY A 102 -0.89 -5.54 12.57
C GLY A 102 0.59 -5.14 12.57
N MET A 103 1.47 -5.96 11.98
CA MET A 103 2.88 -5.61 11.81
C MET A 103 3.16 -4.96 10.46
N SER A 104 4.18 -4.08 10.44
CA SER A 104 4.68 -3.43 9.22
C SER A 104 6.19 -3.62 9.10
N LEU A 105 6.65 -3.80 7.87
CA LEU A 105 8.07 -3.79 7.50
C LEU A 105 8.47 -2.36 7.15
N ARG A 106 9.55 -1.86 7.72
CA ARG A 106 10.07 -0.51 7.47
C ARG A 106 11.26 -0.55 6.52
N VAL A 107 11.60 0.62 5.98
CA VAL A 107 12.80 0.80 5.14
C VAL A 107 14.07 0.37 5.87
N SER A 108 14.17 0.59 7.19
CA SER A 108 15.28 0.14 8.06
C SER A 108 15.49 -1.36 8.07
N ASP A 109 14.44 -2.14 7.83
CA ASP A 109 14.46 -3.61 7.88
C ASP A 109 14.82 -4.25 6.53
N LEU A 110 14.89 -3.41 5.47
CA LEU A 110 15.31 -3.86 4.16
C LEU A 110 16.81 -4.15 4.14
N VAL A 111 17.16 -5.23 3.48
CA VAL A 111 18.57 -5.58 3.28
C VAL A 111 19.11 -4.75 2.11
N ALA A 112 19.93 -3.74 2.44
CA ALA A 112 20.61 -2.96 1.43
C ALA A 112 21.55 -3.87 0.61
N PRO A 113 21.47 -3.82 -0.74
CA PRO A 113 22.39 -4.56 -1.59
C PRO A 113 23.82 -4.00 -1.48
N LYS A 114 24.79 -4.80 -1.89
CA LYS A 114 26.21 -4.43 -1.81
C LYS A 114 26.47 -3.19 -2.68
N GLY A 115 27.12 -2.18 -2.10
CA GLY A 115 27.51 -0.97 -2.81
C GLY A 115 26.41 0.09 -2.97
N ALA A 116 25.22 -0.14 -2.39
CA ALA A 116 24.11 0.79 -2.44
C ALA A 116 23.76 1.32 -1.05
N THR A 117 23.41 2.61 -0.98
CA THR A 117 22.98 3.29 0.25
C THR A 117 21.53 3.76 0.07
N ILE A 118 20.62 3.35 0.94
CA ILE A 118 19.23 3.78 0.92
C ILE A 118 19.16 5.22 1.43
N LEU A 119 18.50 6.10 0.67
CA LEU A 119 18.30 7.52 1.00
C LEU A 119 16.90 7.78 1.57
N THR A 120 15.93 6.93 1.28
CA THR A 120 14.56 7.01 1.79
C THR A 120 14.57 6.96 3.32
N ASN A 121 13.59 7.64 3.94
CA ASN A 121 13.47 7.70 5.39
C ASN A 121 13.38 6.28 6.00
N PRO A 122 14.27 5.92 6.93
CA PRO A 122 14.30 4.59 7.54
C PRO A 122 13.04 4.22 8.31
N ASP A 123 12.29 5.22 8.82
CA ASP A 123 11.05 5.01 9.60
C ASP A 123 9.81 4.78 8.72
N GLU A 124 9.93 4.96 7.41
CA GLU A 124 8.83 4.81 6.47
C GLU A 124 8.44 3.35 6.31
N SER A 125 7.11 3.08 6.32
CA SER A 125 6.57 1.73 6.15
C SER A 125 6.58 1.34 4.68
N VAL A 126 7.12 0.18 4.37
CA VAL A 126 7.17 -0.40 3.03
C VAL A 126 5.96 -1.28 2.77
N VAL A 127 5.70 -2.19 3.70
CA VAL A 127 4.60 -3.17 3.63
C VAL A 127 3.99 -3.30 5.01
N ALA A 128 2.66 -3.37 5.08
CA ALA A 128 1.92 -3.70 6.30
C ALA A 128 0.99 -4.88 6.06
N VAL A 129 0.75 -5.67 7.11
CA VAL A 129 -0.26 -6.73 7.09
C VAL A 129 -1.41 -6.30 8.00
N GLN A 130 -2.58 -6.04 7.41
CA GLN A 130 -3.76 -5.57 8.13
C GLN A 130 -4.87 -6.63 8.17
N GLN A 131 -5.78 -6.49 9.13
CA GLN A 131 -7.02 -7.26 9.11
C GLN A 131 -7.91 -6.75 7.98
N PRO A 132 -8.62 -7.65 7.25
CA PRO A 132 -9.59 -7.21 6.25
C PRO A 132 -10.73 -6.46 6.96
N GLN A 133 -11.08 -5.29 6.43
CA GLN A 133 -12.11 -4.40 7.00
C GLN A 133 -13.46 -5.10 7.24
N MET A 134 -13.81 -6.10 6.40
CA MET A 134 -15.04 -6.89 6.58
C MET A 134 -15.07 -7.71 7.90
N ALA A 135 -13.90 -8.09 8.42
CA ALA A 135 -13.85 -8.83 9.71
C ALA A 135 -14.07 -7.90 10.90
N VAL A 136 -13.63 -6.64 10.77
CA VAL A 136 -13.81 -5.63 11.83
C VAL A 136 -15.28 -5.18 11.91
N GLU A 137 -15.95 -5.00 10.76
CA GLU A 137 -17.38 -4.68 10.74
C GLU A 137 -18.26 -5.78 11.36
N LEU A 138 -17.92 -7.06 11.13
CA LEU A 138 -18.66 -8.19 11.71
C LEU A 138 -18.42 -8.32 13.22
N GLU A 139 -17.20 -8.03 13.72
CA GLU A 139 -16.90 -8.02 15.15
C GLU A 139 -17.56 -6.83 15.87
N GLU A 140 -17.67 -5.66 15.22
CA GLU A 140 -18.39 -4.49 15.76
C GLU A 140 -19.91 -4.72 15.77
N GLU A 141 -20.49 -5.35 14.73
CA GLU A 141 -21.91 -5.71 14.72
C GLU A 141 -22.25 -6.78 15.79
N GLU A 142 -21.42 -7.82 15.96
CA GLU A 142 -21.63 -8.83 17.02
C GLU A 142 -21.45 -8.22 18.42
N ALA A 143 -20.52 -7.27 18.61
CA ALA A 143 -20.35 -6.57 19.86
C ALA A 143 -21.52 -5.62 20.18
N ALA A 144 -22.08 -4.96 19.15
CA ALA A 144 -23.25 -4.09 19.29
C ALA A 144 -24.54 -4.88 19.55
N GLU A 145 -24.73 -6.05 18.92
CA GLU A 145 -25.86 -6.94 19.22
C GLU A 145 -25.74 -7.61 20.62
N GLY A 146 -24.52 -7.89 21.09
CA GLY A 146 -24.28 -8.44 22.43
C GLY A 146 -24.64 -7.47 23.55
N GLU A 147 -24.40 -6.16 23.38
CA GLU A 147 -24.78 -5.13 24.35
C GLU A 147 -26.29 -4.80 24.36
N ALA A 148 -26.97 -4.96 23.22
CA ALA A 148 -28.41 -4.71 23.12
C ALA A 148 -29.27 -5.83 23.78
N VAL A 149 -28.76 -7.04 23.92
CA VAL A 149 -29.48 -8.14 24.54
C VAL A 149 -29.36 -8.19 26.07
N GLU A 150 -28.32 -7.58 26.62
CA GLU A 150 -28.11 -7.52 28.09
C GLU A 150 -28.82 -6.32 28.75
N GLY A 151 -29.34 -5.35 27.97
CA GLY A 151 -30.09 -4.18 28.45
C GLY A 151 -31.61 -4.40 28.58
N GLU A 152 -32.21 -5.47 28.01
CA GLU A 152 -33.67 -5.64 27.97
C GLU A 152 -34.22 -6.62 29.02
N ALA A 153 -33.40 -7.16 29.92
CA ALA A 153 -33.78 -8.11 30.95
C ALA A 153 -34.00 -7.53 32.36
N ALA A 154 -34.00 -6.20 32.54
CA ALA A 154 -34.06 -5.57 33.86
C ALA A 154 -35.07 -4.42 34.02
N GLU A 155 -36.20 -4.42 33.28
CA GLU A 155 -37.32 -3.50 33.64
C GLU A 155 -38.65 -4.08 33.24
N GLY A 156 -39.22 -4.79 34.15
CA GLY A 156 -40.59 -5.32 34.05
C GLY A 156 -41.11 -5.81 35.39
N GLU A 157 -41.42 -4.88 36.30
CA GLU A 157 -42.50 -5.11 37.31
C GLU A 157 -42.82 -3.81 38.03
N GLU A 158 -44.12 -3.54 38.08
CA GLU A 158 -44.89 -2.61 38.94
C GLU A 158 -45.39 -1.31 38.30
N GLY A 159 -46.73 -1.23 38.28
CA GLY A 159 -47.49 0.00 38.42
C GLY A 159 -48.74 0.14 37.57
N GLU A 160 -49.77 -0.64 37.93
CA GLU A 160 -51.20 -0.40 37.60
C GLU A 160 -51.69 0.91 38.23
N ALA A 161 -52.32 1.84 37.45
CA ALA A 161 -53.56 2.50 37.81
C ALA A 161 -53.90 3.75 36.99
N ALA A 162 -55.05 3.70 36.32
CA ALA A 162 -56.11 4.67 36.15
C ALA A 162 -55.81 6.12 35.73
N GLY A 163 -56.49 6.58 34.70
CA GLY A 163 -56.80 7.97 34.47
C GLY A 163 -57.35 8.28 33.06
N GLU A 164 -58.70 8.25 32.96
CA GLU A 164 -59.48 8.82 31.85
C GLU A 164 -59.19 10.30 31.62
N GLY A 165 -59.33 10.73 30.37
CA GLY A 165 -59.30 12.17 30.06
C GLY A 165 -59.44 12.46 28.56
N GLU A 166 -60.64 12.69 28.10
CA GLU A 166 -61.09 13.24 26.84
C GLU A 166 -60.30 14.50 26.39
N GLY A 167 -60.29 14.74 25.12
CA GLY A 167 -60.00 16.07 24.61
C GLY A 167 -59.70 16.13 23.11
N ALA A 168 -60.78 16.35 22.38
CA ALA A 168 -60.89 16.68 20.99
C ALA A 168 -60.11 17.93 20.55
N GLY A 169 -59.93 18.06 19.22
CA GLY A 169 -59.63 19.36 18.58
C GLY A 169 -58.55 19.21 17.52
N GLU A 170 -58.88 18.93 16.32
CA GLU A 170 -59.30 19.79 15.19
C GLU A 170 -58.22 20.67 14.58
N ALA A 171 -57.98 20.37 13.35
CA ALA A 171 -57.94 21.23 12.17
C ALA A 171 -56.71 22.02 11.80
N ALA A 172 -56.47 21.87 10.55
CA ALA A 172 -56.17 22.89 9.51
C ALA A 172 -54.70 23.27 9.34
N GLU A 173 -54.20 23.00 8.22
CA GLU A 173 -54.25 23.61 6.87
C GLU A 173 -53.10 24.53 6.52
N ARG A 174 -52.62 24.30 5.32
CA ARG A 174 -51.92 25.22 4.37
C ARG A 174 -50.47 25.60 4.69
N SER A 175 -49.65 25.59 3.77
CA SER A 175 -49.46 25.77 2.30
C SER A 175 -48.13 26.48 2.08
N GLU A 176 -47.49 26.13 0.99
CA GLU A 176 -46.64 26.93 0.09
C GLU A 176 -45.45 27.75 0.66
N GLY A 177 -44.41 27.52 -0.09
CA GLY A 177 -43.21 28.32 -0.15
C GLY A 177 -42.07 27.57 -0.78
#